data_4a90c97d6e9f6c790ce0586acf88cd6e
#
_entry.id   4a90c97d6e9f6c790ce0586acf88cd6e
#
_cell.length_a   1.000
_cell.length_b   1.000
_cell.length_c   1.000
_cell.angle_alpha   90.00
_cell.angle_beta   90.00
_cell.angle_gamma   90.00
#
_symmetry.space_group_name_H-M   'P 1'
#
loop_
_entity.id
_entity.type
_entity.pdbx_description
1 polymer ?
#
loop_
_entity_poly.entity_id
_entity_poly.type
_entity_poly.pdbx_seq_one_letter_code
_entity_poly.pdbx_strand_id
1 'polypeptide(L)'
;MNKSRHIKKESLLKALEQSLGVVTVACKKADIPRSTYYKWLNEDEVFAAEVKDIENVALDFAESQLHKQISDNSTAATIFYLKTKGKKRGYIERQEIT
;
A
#
# COMPACT_ATOMS: atom_id res chain seq x y z
N MET A 1 -22.03 20.79 -9.59
CA MET A 1 -21.40 19.74 -8.86
C MET A 1 -21.75 18.37 -9.39
N ASN A 2 -20.80 17.56 -9.53
CA ASN A 2 -20.93 16.33 -10.29
C ASN A 2 -21.09 15.12 -9.35
N LYS A 3 -22.35 14.74 -9.09
CA LYS A 3 -22.65 13.58 -8.22
C LYS A 3 -22.05 12.29 -8.77
N SER A 4 -22.04 12.14 -10.08
CA SER A 4 -21.44 10.98 -10.76
C SER A 4 -19.95 10.86 -10.44
N ARG A 5 -19.24 12.00 -10.44
CA ARG A 5 -17.81 12.04 -10.12
C ARG A 5 -17.55 11.65 -8.68
N HIS A 6 -18.38 12.12 -7.74
CA HIS A 6 -18.26 11.75 -6.34
C HIS A 6 -18.48 10.25 -6.12
N ILE A 7 -19.52 9.71 -6.75
CA ILE A 7 -19.83 8.27 -6.67
C ILE A 7 -18.68 7.44 -7.23
N LYS A 8 -18.09 7.88 -8.34
CA LYS A 8 -16.95 7.18 -8.94
C LYS A 8 -15.72 7.19 -8.03
N LYS A 9 -15.46 8.32 -7.36
CA LYS A 9 -14.35 8.40 -6.41
C LYS A 9 -14.55 7.45 -5.24
N GLU A 10 -15.74 7.41 -4.68
CA GLU A 10 -16.06 6.49 -3.59
C GLU A 10 -15.94 5.03 -4.01
N SER A 11 -16.41 4.71 -5.20
CA SER A 11 -16.28 3.37 -5.76
C SER A 11 -14.82 2.96 -5.91
N LEU A 12 -13.98 3.88 -6.39
CA LEU A 12 -12.56 3.63 -6.54
C LEU A 12 -11.87 3.46 -5.18
N LEU A 13 -12.20 4.30 -4.21
CA LEU A 13 -11.64 4.17 -2.86
C LEU A 13 -11.99 2.83 -2.23
N LYS A 14 -13.23 2.39 -2.39
CA LYS A 14 -13.65 1.09 -1.90
C LYS A 14 -12.88 -0.04 -2.58
N ALA A 15 -12.69 0.06 -3.88
CA ALA A 15 -11.91 -0.93 -4.62
C ALA A 15 -10.44 -0.93 -4.18
N LEU A 16 -9.87 0.24 -3.86
CA LEU A 16 -8.51 0.34 -3.33
C LEU A 16 -8.40 -0.35 -1.97
N GLU A 17 -9.38 -0.15 -1.09
CA GLU A 17 -9.40 -0.86 0.19
C GLU A 17 -9.40 -2.36 0.00
N GLN A 18 -10.26 -2.86 -0.88
CA GLN A 18 -10.39 -4.29 -1.13
C GLN A 18 -9.16 -4.89 -1.77
N SER A 19 -8.42 -4.11 -2.54
CA SER A 19 -7.19 -4.58 -3.22
C SER A 19 -5.93 -4.28 -2.42
N LEU A 20 -6.06 -3.76 -1.19
CA LEU A 20 -4.93 -3.38 -0.34
C LEU A 20 -4.03 -2.33 -1.00
N GLY A 21 -4.64 -1.38 -1.68
CA GLY A 21 -3.94 -0.26 -2.31
C GLY A 21 -3.34 -0.55 -3.67
N VAL A 22 -3.66 -1.68 -4.28
CA VAL A 22 -3.13 -2.01 -5.61
C VAL A 22 -3.93 -1.25 -6.67
N VAL A 23 -3.34 -0.19 -7.20
CA VAL A 23 -4.00 0.76 -8.11
C VAL A 23 -4.56 0.09 -9.36
N THR A 24 -3.76 -0.75 -10.02
CA THR A 24 -4.19 -1.40 -11.27
C THR A 24 -5.43 -2.27 -11.04
N VAL A 25 -5.43 -3.05 -9.96
CA VAL A 25 -6.57 -3.92 -9.62
C VAL A 25 -7.80 -3.09 -9.28
N ALA A 26 -7.63 -2.05 -8.47
CA ALA A 26 -8.72 -1.17 -8.04
C ALA A 26 -9.36 -0.45 -9.22
N CYS A 27 -8.54 0.11 -10.10
CA CYS A 27 -9.04 0.84 -11.28
C CYS A 27 -9.80 -0.09 -12.20
N LYS A 28 -9.31 -1.30 -12.39
CA LYS A 28 -9.97 -2.30 -13.21
C LYS A 28 -11.33 -2.69 -12.62
N LYS A 29 -11.36 -2.91 -11.31
CA LYS A 29 -12.58 -3.30 -10.59
C LYS A 29 -13.63 -2.19 -10.61
N ALA A 30 -13.21 -0.94 -10.45
CA ALA A 30 -14.11 0.22 -10.44
C ALA A 30 -14.43 0.74 -11.84
N ASP A 31 -13.78 0.19 -12.87
CA ASP A 31 -13.93 0.62 -14.26
C ASP A 31 -13.57 2.09 -14.44
N ILE A 32 -12.43 2.48 -13.88
CA ILE A 32 -11.91 3.85 -13.94
C ILE A 32 -10.49 3.78 -14.48
N PRO A 33 -10.16 4.60 -15.52
CA PRO A 33 -8.81 4.61 -16.06
C PRO A 33 -7.77 5.04 -15.01
N ARG A 34 -6.58 4.48 -15.06
CA ARG A 34 -5.49 4.89 -14.15
C ARG A 34 -5.17 6.37 -14.28
N SER A 35 -5.26 6.92 -15.48
CA SER A 35 -5.03 8.36 -15.70
C SER A 35 -6.00 9.20 -14.88
N THR A 36 -7.25 8.79 -14.78
CA THR A 36 -8.25 9.47 -13.97
C THR A 36 -7.90 9.41 -12.48
N TYR A 37 -7.44 8.25 -12.01
CA TYR A 37 -6.99 8.09 -10.64
C TYR A 37 -5.87 9.09 -10.30
N TYR A 38 -4.85 9.17 -11.15
CA TYR A 38 -3.73 10.07 -10.91
C TYR A 38 -4.12 11.54 -11.01
N LYS A 39 -5.06 11.85 -11.90
CA LYS A 39 -5.61 13.21 -12.00
C LYS A 39 -6.28 13.61 -10.69
N TRP A 40 -7.16 12.77 -10.17
CA TRP A 40 -7.84 13.02 -8.90
C TRP A 40 -6.85 13.13 -7.74
N LEU A 41 -5.83 12.27 -7.73
CA LEU A 41 -4.81 12.28 -6.70
C LEU A 41 -4.08 13.62 -6.64
N ASN A 42 -3.83 14.23 -7.79
CA ASN A 42 -3.17 15.53 -7.87
C ASN A 42 -4.10 16.70 -7.59
N GLU A 43 -5.37 16.61 -7.95
CA GLU A 43 -6.30 17.73 -7.90
C GLU A 43 -7.16 17.78 -6.63
N ASP A 44 -7.36 16.65 -5.98
CA ASP A 44 -8.28 16.53 -4.85
C ASP A 44 -7.53 16.11 -3.60
N GLU A 45 -7.29 17.07 -2.71
CA GLU A 45 -6.55 16.82 -1.47
C GLU A 45 -7.25 15.84 -0.55
N VAL A 46 -8.58 15.86 -0.52
CA VAL A 46 -9.37 14.94 0.30
C VAL A 46 -9.22 13.52 -0.22
N PHE A 47 -9.34 13.37 -1.54
CA PHE A 47 -9.16 12.06 -2.19
C PHE A 47 -7.73 11.53 -1.92
N ALA A 48 -6.73 12.39 -2.07
CA ALA A 48 -5.33 12.00 -1.82
C ALA A 48 -5.11 11.55 -0.37
N ALA A 49 -5.72 12.24 0.60
CA ALA A 49 -5.62 11.88 2.01
C ALA A 49 -6.27 10.53 2.29
N GLU A 50 -7.42 10.27 1.67
CA GLU A 50 -8.11 9.00 1.83
C GLU A 50 -7.33 7.84 1.21
N VAL A 51 -6.70 8.07 0.07
CA VAL A 51 -5.81 7.08 -0.56
C VAL A 51 -4.64 6.76 0.36
N LYS A 52 -4.06 7.79 0.95
CA LYS A 52 -2.93 7.60 1.87
C LYS A 52 -3.32 6.77 3.08
N ASP A 53 -4.51 7.01 3.64
CA ASP A 53 -5.02 6.23 4.75
C ASP A 53 -5.19 4.75 4.36
N ILE A 54 -5.70 4.50 3.17
CA ILE A 54 -5.86 3.13 2.66
C ILE A 54 -4.50 2.46 2.52
N GLU A 55 -3.51 3.17 2.01
CA GLU A 55 -2.14 2.65 1.88
C GLU A 55 -1.54 2.31 3.25
N ASN A 56 -1.77 3.17 4.23
CA ASN A 56 -1.28 2.93 5.59
C ASN A 56 -1.92 1.70 6.22
N VAL A 57 -3.23 1.54 6.05
CA VAL A 57 -3.93 0.35 6.55
C VAL A 57 -3.41 -0.92 5.87
N ALA A 58 -3.18 -0.86 4.57
CA ALA A 58 -2.63 -1.98 3.82
C ALA A 58 -1.24 -2.35 4.32
N LEU A 59 -0.41 -1.34 4.59
CA LEU A 59 0.93 -1.55 5.11
C LEU A 59 0.89 -2.14 6.52
N ASP A 60 0.01 -1.64 7.38
CA ASP A 60 -0.19 -2.18 8.73
C ASP A 60 -0.57 -3.66 8.67
N PHE A 61 -1.46 -4.00 7.74
CA PHE A 61 -1.86 -5.39 7.55
C PHE A 61 -0.65 -6.26 7.14
N ALA A 62 0.15 -5.80 6.18
CA ALA A 62 1.34 -6.52 5.74
C ALA A 62 2.34 -6.70 6.89
N GLU A 63 2.53 -5.65 7.71
CA GLU A 63 3.40 -5.73 8.88
C GLU A 63 2.90 -6.78 9.87
N SER A 64 1.58 -6.84 10.10
CA SER A 64 1.02 -7.84 11.00
C SER A 64 1.25 -9.27 10.50
N GLN A 65 1.18 -9.47 9.19
CA GLN A 65 1.48 -10.78 8.59
C GLN A 65 2.97 -11.13 8.73
N LEU A 66 3.84 -10.14 8.58
CA LEU A 66 5.27 -10.34 8.78
C LEU A 66 5.56 -10.78 10.23
N HIS A 67 4.98 -10.09 11.21
CA HIS A 67 5.15 -10.44 12.62
C HIS A 67 4.63 -11.85 12.92
N LYS A 68 3.51 -12.21 12.33
CA LYS A 68 2.95 -13.54 12.46
C LYS A 68 3.90 -14.61 11.91
N GLN A 69 4.46 -14.35 10.74
CA GLN A 69 5.42 -15.28 10.12
C GLN A 69 6.69 -15.43 10.95
N ILE A 70 7.16 -14.35 11.57
CA ILE A 70 8.30 -14.40 12.48
C ILE A 70 7.98 -15.29 13.69
N SER A 71 6.78 -15.11 14.28
CA SER A 71 6.31 -15.94 15.39
C SER A 71 6.21 -17.41 15.01
N ASP A 72 5.84 -17.67 13.76
CA ASP A 72 5.70 -19.03 13.23
C ASP A 72 7.04 -19.62 12.76
N ASN A 73 8.16 -19.00 13.15
CA ASN A 73 9.50 -19.47 12.86
C ASN A 73 9.93 -19.41 11.39
N SER A 74 9.44 -18.42 10.66
CA SER A 74 9.92 -18.19 9.30
C SER A 74 11.28 -17.52 9.33
N THR A 75 12.31 -18.22 8.92
CA THR A 75 13.67 -17.68 8.84
C THR A 75 13.73 -16.52 7.86
N ALA A 76 13.08 -16.66 6.72
CA ALA A 76 13.05 -15.59 5.70
C ALA A 76 12.42 -14.31 6.25
N ALA A 77 11.31 -14.42 6.97
CA ALA A 77 10.64 -13.27 7.56
C ALA A 77 11.51 -12.58 8.63
N THR A 78 12.19 -13.37 9.46
CA THR A 78 13.07 -12.85 10.49
C THR A 78 14.25 -12.11 9.87
N ILE A 79 14.87 -12.68 8.85
CA ILE A 79 15.99 -12.05 8.13
C ILE A 79 15.53 -10.77 7.48
N PHE A 80 14.38 -10.79 6.82
CA PHE A 80 13.82 -9.60 6.17
C PHE A 80 13.59 -8.47 7.18
N TYR A 81 13.00 -8.79 8.32
CA TYR A 81 12.75 -7.82 9.38
C TYR A 81 14.04 -7.18 9.86
N LEU A 82 15.06 -8.01 10.13
CA LEU A 82 16.36 -7.50 10.60
C LEU A 82 17.05 -6.64 9.55
N LYS A 83 16.98 -7.00 8.28
CA LYS A 83 17.58 -6.23 7.18
C LYS A 83 16.91 -4.88 6.98
N THR A 84 15.63 -4.75 7.32
CA THR A 84 14.87 -3.51 7.12
C THR A 84 14.80 -2.68 8.39
N LYS A 85 14.18 -3.21 9.43
CA LYS A 85 13.98 -2.49 10.69
C LYS A 85 15.18 -2.55 11.62
N GLY A 86 16.03 -3.54 11.44
CA GLY A 86 17.20 -3.75 12.30
C GLY A 86 18.45 -3.00 11.87
N LYS A 87 18.40 -2.22 10.81
CA LYS A 87 19.57 -1.50 10.28
C LYS A 87 20.22 -0.61 11.34
N LYS A 88 19.43 0.07 12.15
CA LYS A 88 19.93 0.96 13.20
C LYS A 88 20.74 0.22 14.27
N ARG A 89 20.54 -1.08 14.38
CA ARG A 89 21.26 -1.91 15.35
C ARG A 89 22.40 -2.69 14.69
N GLY A 90 22.73 -2.39 13.45
CA GLY A 90 23.85 -2.97 12.74
C GLY A 90 23.53 -4.16 11.85
N TYR A 91 22.27 -4.52 11.69
CA TYR A 91 21.88 -5.64 10.82
C TYR A 91 21.80 -5.16 9.37
N ILE A 92 22.94 -5.00 8.75
CA ILE A 92 23.03 -4.54 7.38
C ILE A 92 23.69 -5.62 6.52
N GLU A 93 23.23 -5.72 5.28
CA GLU A 93 23.82 -6.63 4.33
C GLU A 93 24.99 -5.93 3.65
N ARG A 94 26.18 -6.53 3.76
CA ARG A 94 27.35 -6.01 3.07
C ARG A 94 27.49 -6.70 1.73
N GLN A 95 27.50 -5.92 0.67
CA GLN A 95 27.93 -6.42 -0.61
C GLN A 95 29.43 -6.13 -0.72
N GLU A 96 30.22 -7.17 -0.72
CA GLU A 96 31.62 -7.03 -1.02
C GLU A 96 31.80 -7.03 -2.52
N ILE A 97 32.21 -5.89 -3.04
CA ILE A 97 32.55 -5.78 -4.44
C ILE A 97 34.06 -5.94 -4.51
N THR A 98 34.49 -7.06 -5.02
CA THR A 98 35.88 -7.30 -5.28
C THR A 98 36.18 -7.07 -6.75
#